data_274471e6daedcd37cfe9cb3ce3aa349f
#
_entry.id   274471e6daedcd37cfe9cb3ce3aa349f
#
_cell.length_a   1.000
_cell.length_b   1.000
_cell.length_c   1.000
_cell.angle_alpha   90.00
_cell.angle_beta   90.00
_cell.angle_gamma   90.00
#
_symmetry.space_group_name_H-M   'P 1'
#
loop_
_entity.id
_entity.type
_entity.pdbx_description
1 polymer ?
#
loop_
_entity_poly.entity_id
_entity_poly.type
_entity_poly.pdbx_seq_one_letter_code
_entity_poly.pdbx_strand_id
1 'polypeptide(L)'
;MKKKNQRMKKWMQAMAACLAVLLLGGGVLVQQAHAVTSVVSLDVNPSIELRVNSREKVVSCQALNDEAAAVLADMDGGRDLKGVKADVAVNAIVGSLVRCGYLDTLSSAILISVEDKDQARAQRLQQELTSVAGGALGDSQAAVLSQTVQQDKDLEKLAKANQISTGKAALIRQAMALNSSLTFEGLAKLSVEELRDLIEAGAPGMPIGMTAALEAAANYAGLTTADVADADVDPELDETPAHYEV
;
A
#
# COMPACT_ATOMS: atom_id res chain seq x y z
N MET A 1 60.34 -17.19 -30.12
CA MET A 1 59.38 -16.02 -30.16
C MET A 1 57.94 -16.39 -30.29
N LYS A 2 57.51 -17.41 -31.04
CA LYS A 2 56.06 -17.78 -31.20
C LYS A 2 55.29 -18.16 -29.92
N LYS A 3 55.91 -18.85 -28.94
CA LYS A 3 55.25 -19.27 -27.68
C LYS A 3 54.90 -18.11 -26.73
N LYS A 4 55.67 -17.02 -26.73
CA LYS A 4 55.44 -15.84 -25.87
C LYS A 4 54.19 -15.05 -26.35
N ASN A 5 54.00 -14.93 -27.67
CA ASN A 5 52.85 -14.28 -28.26
C ASN A 5 51.55 -15.04 -28.06
N GLN A 6 51.57 -16.38 -28.02
CA GLN A 6 50.37 -17.17 -27.73
C GLN A 6 49.92 -17.07 -26.27
N ARG A 7 50.84 -16.99 -25.32
CA ARG A 7 50.50 -16.76 -23.90
C ARG A 7 49.89 -15.38 -23.67
N MET A 8 50.41 -14.36 -24.32
CA MET A 8 49.91 -12.99 -24.22
C MET A 8 48.52 -12.86 -24.83
N LYS A 9 48.23 -13.51 -25.98
CA LYS A 9 46.87 -13.56 -26.56
C LYS A 9 45.87 -14.27 -25.66
N LYS A 10 46.24 -15.40 -25.03
CA LYS A 10 45.36 -16.10 -24.08
C LYS A 10 45.06 -15.26 -22.82
N TRP A 11 46.05 -14.51 -22.34
CA TRP A 11 45.87 -13.60 -21.18
C TRP A 11 44.99 -12.42 -21.53
N MET A 12 45.12 -11.83 -22.71
CA MET A 12 44.23 -10.78 -23.19
C MET A 12 42.80 -11.27 -23.40
N GLN A 13 42.61 -12.50 -23.92
CA GLN A 13 41.30 -13.11 -24.06
C GLN A 13 40.65 -13.42 -22.72
N ALA A 14 41.40 -13.88 -21.72
CA ALA A 14 40.90 -14.11 -20.37
C ALA A 14 40.51 -12.79 -19.68
N MET A 15 41.31 -11.72 -19.82
CA MET A 15 40.95 -10.39 -19.30
C MET A 15 39.70 -9.81 -19.97
N ALA A 16 39.58 -9.96 -21.29
CA ALA A 16 38.39 -9.51 -22.02
C ALA A 16 37.12 -10.27 -21.59
N ALA A 17 37.23 -11.58 -21.34
CA ALA A 17 36.14 -12.40 -20.83
C ALA A 17 35.70 -11.97 -19.40
N CYS A 18 36.69 -11.72 -18.52
CA CYS A 18 36.38 -11.20 -17.16
C CYS A 18 35.71 -9.82 -17.19
N LEU A 19 36.18 -8.92 -18.08
CA LEU A 19 35.57 -7.60 -18.25
C LEU A 19 34.14 -7.71 -18.78
N ALA A 20 33.87 -8.60 -19.73
CA ALA A 20 32.53 -8.85 -20.26
C ALA A 20 31.60 -9.40 -19.19
N VAL A 21 32.03 -10.33 -18.34
CA VAL A 21 31.25 -10.86 -17.21
C VAL A 21 30.96 -9.77 -16.18
N LEU A 22 31.91 -8.88 -15.88
CA LEU A 22 31.71 -7.76 -14.96
C LEU A 22 30.74 -6.73 -15.54
N LEU A 23 30.80 -6.44 -16.83
CA LEU A 23 29.88 -5.49 -17.48
C LEU A 23 28.45 -6.06 -17.61
N LEU A 24 28.31 -7.33 -17.96
CA LEU A 24 27.01 -7.99 -18.06
C LEU A 24 26.41 -8.24 -16.67
N GLY A 25 27.20 -8.71 -15.70
CA GLY A 25 26.76 -8.93 -14.33
C GLY A 25 26.43 -7.63 -13.60
N GLY A 26 27.26 -6.58 -13.78
CA GLY A 26 27.00 -5.26 -13.20
C GLY A 26 25.74 -4.60 -13.75
N GLY A 27 25.46 -4.73 -15.04
CA GLY A 27 24.26 -4.19 -15.67
C GLY A 27 22.95 -4.79 -15.11
N VAL A 28 22.93 -6.11 -14.90
CA VAL A 28 21.77 -6.83 -14.34
C VAL A 28 21.52 -6.41 -12.87
N LEU A 29 22.56 -6.27 -12.06
CA LEU A 29 22.44 -5.85 -10.66
C LEU A 29 21.96 -4.41 -10.51
N VAL A 30 22.37 -3.51 -11.39
CA VAL A 30 21.90 -2.11 -11.41
C VAL A 30 20.45 -2.04 -11.82
N GLN A 31 20.03 -2.83 -12.81
CA GLN A 31 18.64 -2.84 -13.29
C GLN A 31 17.66 -3.41 -12.23
N GLN A 32 18.07 -4.44 -11.48
CA GLN A 32 17.27 -4.96 -10.36
C GLN A 32 17.15 -3.96 -9.20
N ALA A 33 18.16 -3.14 -8.95
CA ALA A 33 18.13 -2.13 -7.90
C ALA A 33 17.14 -0.98 -8.15
N HIS A 34 16.69 -0.81 -9.40
CA HIS A 34 15.70 0.21 -9.79
C HIS A 34 14.32 -0.38 -10.12
N ALA A 35 14.17 -1.70 -10.13
CA ALA A 35 12.87 -2.32 -10.37
C ALA A 35 11.89 -1.99 -9.22
N VAL A 36 10.70 -1.55 -9.57
CA VAL A 36 9.60 -1.34 -8.62
C VAL A 36 9.16 -2.70 -8.08
N THR A 37 9.10 -2.82 -6.76
CA THR A 37 8.62 -4.02 -6.06
C THR A 37 7.34 -3.75 -5.31
N SER A 38 7.20 -2.54 -4.76
CA SER A 38 6.06 -2.16 -3.95
C SER A 38 5.47 -0.83 -4.45
N VAL A 39 4.16 -0.68 -4.32
CA VAL A 39 3.46 0.58 -4.51
C VAL A 39 2.88 0.99 -3.15
N VAL A 40 3.18 2.20 -2.73
CA VAL A 40 2.65 2.78 -1.49
C VAL A 40 1.76 3.94 -1.88
N SER A 41 0.53 3.96 -1.42
CA SER A 41 -0.34 5.11 -1.55
C SER A 41 -0.61 5.78 -0.22
N LEU A 42 -0.72 7.11 -0.27
CA LEU A 42 -1.14 7.97 0.83
C LEU A 42 -2.39 8.72 0.36
N ASP A 43 -3.50 8.42 1.00
CA ASP A 43 -4.80 8.94 0.64
C ASP A 43 -5.42 9.69 1.82
N VAL A 44 -5.90 10.89 1.55
CA VAL A 44 -6.75 11.71 2.44
C VAL A 44 -7.99 12.08 1.63
N ASN A 45 -7.95 13.18 0.93
CA ASN A 45 -8.67 13.49 -0.29
C ASN A 45 -7.66 13.83 -1.41
N PRO A 46 -6.48 14.47 -1.15
CA PRO A 46 -5.31 14.23 -2.01
C PRO A 46 -4.95 12.75 -2.04
N SER A 47 -4.60 12.22 -3.23
CA SER A 47 -4.09 10.86 -3.42
C SER A 47 -2.71 10.89 -4.04
N ILE A 48 -1.71 10.36 -3.32
CA ILE A 48 -0.29 10.35 -3.71
C ILE A 48 0.19 8.91 -3.81
N GLU A 49 0.91 8.57 -4.89
CA GLU A 49 1.49 7.25 -5.11
C GLU A 49 3.02 7.31 -5.09
N LEU A 50 3.64 6.46 -4.29
CA LEU A 50 5.06 6.19 -4.27
C LEU A 50 5.34 4.80 -4.85
N ARG A 51 6.21 4.71 -5.85
CA ARG A 51 6.74 3.44 -6.35
C ARG A 51 8.10 3.19 -5.73
N VAL A 52 8.26 2.05 -5.08
CA VAL A 52 9.39 1.72 -4.22
C VAL A 52 10.09 0.47 -4.74
N ASN A 53 11.43 0.45 -4.68
CA ASN A 53 12.23 -0.72 -5.06
C ASN A 53 12.47 -1.66 -3.87
N SER A 54 13.14 -2.79 -4.14
CA SER A 54 13.48 -3.79 -3.11
C SER A 54 14.39 -3.30 -1.98
N ARG A 55 14.99 -2.10 -2.11
CA ARG A 55 15.79 -1.42 -1.08
C ARG A 55 14.99 -0.35 -0.34
N GLU A 56 13.67 -0.34 -0.52
CA GLU A 56 12.75 0.64 0.06
C GLU A 56 13.07 2.09 -0.32
N LYS A 57 13.64 2.27 -1.54
CA LYS A 57 13.89 3.60 -2.09
C LYS A 57 12.83 3.97 -3.11
N VAL A 58 12.39 5.22 -3.06
CA VAL A 58 11.44 5.78 -4.01
C VAL A 58 12.03 5.79 -5.42
N VAL A 59 11.37 5.14 -6.34
CA VAL A 59 11.67 5.16 -7.78
C VAL A 59 10.94 6.32 -8.46
N SER A 60 9.67 6.54 -8.08
CA SER A 60 8.85 7.66 -8.50
C SER A 60 7.82 8.03 -7.45
N CYS A 61 7.46 9.30 -7.39
CA CYS A 61 6.34 9.84 -6.65
C CYS A 61 5.41 10.54 -7.63
N GLN A 62 4.11 10.33 -7.49
CA GLN A 62 3.09 10.87 -8.41
C GLN A 62 1.89 11.39 -7.62
N ALA A 63 1.42 12.59 -7.98
CA ALA A 63 0.10 13.06 -7.63
C ALA A 63 -0.92 12.37 -8.54
N LEU A 64 -2.01 11.87 -7.97
CA LEU A 64 -3.08 11.21 -8.72
C LEU A 64 -4.24 12.18 -9.04
N ASN A 65 -4.32 13.29 -8.31
CA ASN A 65 -5.31 14.37 -8.51
C ASN A 65 -4.67 15.75 -8.29
N ASP A 66 -5.41 16.82 -8.58
CA ASP A 66 -4.92 18.20 -8.53
C ASP A 66 -4.55 18.63 -7.10
N GLU A 67 -5.30 18.20 -6.10
CA GLU A 67 -5.01 18.47 -4.68
C GLU A 67 -3.66 17.85 -4.27
N ALA A 68 -3.39 16.63 -4.72
CA ALA A 68 -2.10 15.99 -4.49
C ALA A 68 -0.95 16.71 -5.19
N ALA A 69 -1.19 17.27 -6.38
CA ALA A 69 -0.20 18.07 -7.07
C ALA A 69 0.17 19.34 -6.28
N ALA A 70 -0.80 19.98 -5.63
CA ALA A 70 -0.56 21.13 -4.75
C ALA A 70 0.27 20.74 -3.52
N VAL A 71 -0.01 19.58 -2.90
CA VAL A 71 0.77 19.05 -1.77
C VAL A 71 2.22 18.77 -2.15
N LEU A 72 2.47 18.27 -3.37
CA LEU A 72 3.81 17.94 -3.86
C LEU A 72 4.55 19.15 -4.49
N ALA A 73 3.94 20.31 -4.59
CA ALA A 73 4.54 21.48 -5.25
C ALA A 73 5.90 21.86 -4.65
N ASP A 74 6.02 21.88 -3.31
CA ASP A 74 7.26 22.19 -2.59
C ASP A 74 8.34 21.10 -2.71
N MET A 75 8.00 19.95 -3.30
CA MET A 75 8.89 18.81 -3.53
C MET A 75 9.13 18.56 -5.03
N ASP A 76 9.15 19.64 -5.81
CA ASP A 76 9.32 19.59 -7.27
C ASP A 76 8.36 18.57 -7.94
N GLY A 77 7.08 18.54 -7.52
CA GLY A 77 6.10 17.58 -7.99
C GLY A 77 6.43 16.14 -7.61
N GLY A 78 7.18 15.94 -6.52
CA GLY A 78 7.62 14.63 -6.03
C GLY A 78 8.97 14.17 -6.59
N ARG A 79 9.63 14.95 -7.45
CA ARG A 79 10.94 14.57 -8.03
C ARG A 79 12.05 14.55 -6.99
N ASP A 80 12.01 15.44 -6.00
CA ASP A 80 12.98 15.50 -4.91
C ASP A 80 12.96 14.26 -4.02
N LEU A 81 11.87 13.49 -4.05
CA LEU A 81 11.73 12.25 -3.30
C LEU A 81 12.39 11.04 -4.00
N LYS A 82 12.80 11.17 -5.26
CA LYS A 82 13.43 10.08 -6.00
C LYS A 82 14.77 9.66 -5.40
N GLY A 83 14.91 8.37 -5.10
CA GLY A 83 16.10 7.78 -4.46
C GLY A 83 16.14 7.93 -2.95
N VAL A 84 15.19 8.67 -2.35
CA VAL A 84 15.01 8.80 -0.90
C VAL A 84 14.43 7.48 -0.36
N LYS A 85 14.64 7.17 0.91
CA LYS A 85 13.99 6.06 1.61
C LYS A 85 12.49 6.32 1.74
N ALA A 86 11.67 5.27 1.69
CA ALA A 86 10.21 5.37 1.75
C ALA A 86 9.71 6.01 3.05
N ASP A 87 10.31 5.69 4.19
CA ASP A 87 10.03 6.28 5.49
C ASP A 87 10.24 7.80 5.51
N VAL A 88 11.37 8.27 4.98
CA VAL A 88 11.68 9.71 4.87
C VAL A 88 10.72 10.40 3.91
N ALA A 89 10.37 9.76 2.79
CA ALA A 89 9.42 10.31 1.82
C ALA A 89 8.02 10.43 2.41
N VAL A 90 7.53 9.40 3.11
CA VAL A 90 6.23 9.42 3.81
C VAL A 90 6.21 10.51 4.88
N ASN A 91 7.25 10.63 5.69
CA ASN A 91 7.37 11.69 6.69
C ASN A 91 7.26 13.10 6.06
N ALA A 92 7.95 13.33 4.94
CA ALA A 92 7.91 14.61 4.22
C ALA A 92 6.51 14.91 3.65
N ILE A 93 5.86 13.91 3.03
CA ILE A 93 4.52 14.04 2.46
C ILE A 93 3.48 14.31 3.55
N VAL A 94 3.50 13.55 4.66
CA VAL A 94 2.58 13.77 5.79
C VAL A 94 2.77 15.18 6.38
N GLY A 95 4.01 15.62 6.57
CA GLY A 95 4.30 16.98 6.99
C GLY A 95 3.77 18.04 6.03
N SER A 96 3.77 17.79 4.71
CA SER A 96 3.17 18.68 3.73
C SER A 96 1.63 18.66 3.78
N LEU A 97 1.02 17.49 3.95
CA LEU A 97 -0.43 17.35 4.14
C LEU A 97 -0.92 18.13 5.36
N VAL A 98 -0.18 18.07 6.47
CA VAL A 98 -0.48 18.88 7.68
C VAL A 98 -0.35 20.37 7.38
N ARG A 99 0.75 20.81 6.75
CA ARG A 99 0.95 22.23 6.41
C ARG A 99 -0.12 22.79 5.45
N CYS A 100 -0.63 21.94 4.55
CA CYS A 100 -1.68 22.30 3.62
C CYS A 100 -3.10 22.23 4.23
N GLY A 101 -3.23 21.84 5.51
CA GLY A 101 -4.51 21.79 6.22
C GLY A 101 -5.37 20.54 5.92
N TYR A 102 -4.78 19.49 5.35
CA TYR A 102 -5.52 18.26 5.08
C TYR A 102 -5.60 17.30 6.28
N LEU A 103 -4.74 17.49 7.28
CA LEU A 103 -4.60 16.62 8.46
C LEU A 103 -4.50 17.43 9.76
N ASP A 104 -5.32 18.46 9.89
CA ASP A 104 -5.28 19.41 11.03
C ASP A 104 -6.43 19.23 12.04
N THR A 105 -7.41 18.39 11.74
CA THR A 105 -8.60 18.18 12.56
C THR A 105 -8.68 16.77 13.14
N LEU A 106 -9.43 16.64 14.25
CA LEU A 106 -9.79 15.34 14.87
C LEU A 106 -10.51 14.37 13.94
N SER A 107 -11.22 14.90 12.97
CA SER A 107 -12.01 14.12 12.03
C SER A 107 -11.18 13.66 10.84
N SER A 108 -10.01 14.28 10.58
CA SER A 108 -9.17 13.91 9.42
C SER A 108 -8.61 12.50 9.56
N ALA A 109 -8.49 11.81 8.44
CA ALA A 109 -7.88 10.49 8.38
C ALA A 109 -6.96 10.36 7.16
N ILE A 110 -5.81 9.71 7.35
CA ILE A 110 -4.93 9.29 6.26
C ILE A 110 -4.94 7.77 6.15
N LEU A 111 -5.08 7.28 4.92
CA LEU A 111 -4.94 5.85 4.61
C LEU A 111 -3.58 5.60 3.96
N ILE A 112 -2.81 4.70 4.54
CA ILE A 112 -1.58 4.17 3.97
C ILE A 112 -1.85 2.78 3.44
N SER A 113 -1.69 2.60 2.13
CA SER A 113 -1.87 1.28 1.52
C SER A 113 -0.57 0.83 0.88
N VAL A 114 -0.23 -0.44 1.07
CA VAL A 114 0.95 -1.05 0.47
C VAL A 114 0.55 -2.23 -0.38
N GLU A 115 0.89 -2.15 -1.66
CA GLU A 115 0.73 -3.22 -2.63
C GLU A 115 2.10 -3.82 -2.95
N ASP A 116 2.25 -5.14 -2.79
CA ASP A 116 3.45 -5.89 -3.13
C ASP A 116 3.07 -7.35 -3.40
N LYS A 117 3.82 -8.01 -4.30
CA LYS A 117 3.67 -9.46 -4.55
C LYS A 117 4.12 -10.31 -3.37
N ASP A 118 5.07 -9.82 -2.60
CA ASP A 118 5.54 -10.42 -1.36
C ASP A 118 4.74 -9.86 -0.19
N GLN A 119 3.78 -10.63 0.29
CA GLN A 119 2.87 -10.22 1.37
C GLN A 119 3.61 -9.92 2.68
N ALA A 120 4.67 -10.66 3.00
CA ALA A 120 5.45 -10.41 4.22
C ALA A 120 6.19 -9.07 4.14
N ARG A 121 6.70 -8.70 2.94
CA ARG A 121 7.29 -7.38 2.70
C ARG A 121 6.24 -6.29 2.74
N ALA A 122 5.06 -6.50 2.14
CA ALA A 122 3.96 -5.55 2.19
C ALA A 122 3.56 -5.23 3.64
N GLN A 123 3.37 -6.24 4.46
CA GLN A 123 2.99 -6.07 5.88
C GLN A 123 4.06 -5.34 6.69
N ARG A 124 5.33 -5.70 6.52
CA ARG A 124 6.43 -5.02 7.21
C ARG A 124 6.52 -3.56 6.82
N LEU A 125 6.49 -3.27 5.52
CA LEU A 125 6.55 -1.90 5.01
C LEU A 125 5.31 -1.09 5.45
N GLN A 126 4.13 -1.68 5.42
CA GLN A 126 2.90 -1.06 5.93
C GLN A 126 3.03 -0.67 7.40
N GLN A 127 3.50 -1.56 8.26
CA GLN A 127 3.67 -1.28 9.71
C GLN A 127 4.69 -0.15 9.95
N GLU A 128 5.83 -0.20 9.25
CA GLU A 128 6.86 0.82 9.33
C GLU A 128 6.32 2.21 8.92
N LEU A 129 5.69 2.30 7.75
CA LEU A 129 5.19 3.56 7.22
C LEU A 129 3.99 4.11 8.03
N THR A 130 3.16 3.23 8.61
CA THR A 130 2.09 3.63 9.54
C THR A 130 2.67 4.29 10.80
N SER A 131 3.73 3.70 11.36
CA SER A 131 4.42 4.27 12.52
C SER A 131 5.06 5.62 12.19
N VAL A 132 5.69 5.73 11.02
CA VAL A 132 6.31 6.99 10.55
C VAL A 132 5.25 8.08 10.37
N ALA A 133 4.13 7.76 9.72
CA ALA A 133 3.05 8.71 9.53
C ALA A 133 2.46 9.19 10.85
N GLY A 134 2.22 8.28 11.80
CA GLY A 134 1.77 8.64 13.14
C GLY A 134 2.73 9.58 13.86
N GLY A 135 4.05 9.35 13.75
CA GLY A 135 5.07 10.27 14.29
C GLY A 135 5.10 11.62 13.58
N ALA A 136 4.87 11.65 12.25
CA ALA A 136 4.88 12.88 11.45
C ALA A 136 3.65 13.78 11.70
N LEU A 137 2.54 13.21 12.16
CA LEU A 137 1.34 13.97 12.53
C LEU A 137 1.59 14.88 13.76
N GLY A 138 2.53 14.52 14.63
CA GLY A 138 2.86 15.33 15.82
C GLY A 138 1.65 15.51 16.73
N ASP A 139 1.25 16.77 16.94
CA ASP A 139 0.08 17.12 17.77
C ASP A 139 -1.26 17.03 17.01
N SER A 140 -1.25 16.71 15.70
CA SER A 140 -2.46 16.45 14.93
C SER A 140 -3.16 15.22 15.48
N GLN A 141 -4.48 15.31 15.62
CA GLN A 141 -5.31 14.18 16.09
C GLN A 141 -5.92 13.38 14.95
N ALA A 142 -5.40 13.56 13.73
CA ALA A 142 -5.84 12.81 12.57
C ALA A 142 -5.59 11.30 12.75
N ALA A 143 -6.53 10.49 12.29
CA ALA A 143 -6.40 9.04 12.35
C ALA A 143 -5.45 8.52 11.25
N VAL A 144 -4.60 7.54 11.60
CA VAL A 144 -3.80 6.80 10.62
C VAL A 144 -4.44 5.44 10.40
N LEU A 145 -4.98 5.24 9.22
CA LEU A 145 -5.48 3.97 8.74
C LEU A 145 -4.43 3.30 7.87
N SER A 146 -4.38 1.98 7.86
CA SER A 146 -3.43 1.28 7.01
C SER A 146 -3.92 -0.09 6.58
N GLN A 147 -3.50 -0.51 5.38
CA GLN A 147 -3.85 -1.81 4.81
C GLN A 147 -2.76 -2.31 3.87
N THR A 148 -2.74 -3.63 3.63
CA THR A 148 -2.07 -4.21 2.47
C THR A 148 -3.09 -4.49 1.37
N VAL A 149 -2.73 -4.26 0.12
CA VAL A 149 -3.59 -4.48 -1.04
C VAL A 149 -2.97 -5.57 -1.91
N GLN A 150 -3.78 -6.52 -2.33
CA GLN A 150 -3.37 -7.52 -3.33
C GLN A 150 -3.45 -6.93 -4.73
N GLN A 151 -2.55 -7.36 -5.61
CA GLN A 151 -2.57 -6.92 -7.00
C GLN A 151 -3.85 -7.38 -7.71
N ASP A 152 -4.66 -6.42 -8.13
CA ASP A 152 -5.92 -6.63 -8.83
C ASP A 152 -6.00 -5.63 -10.00
N LYS A 153 -5.86 -6.16 -11.23
CA LYS A 153 -5.84 -5.35 -12.45
C LYS A 153 -7.15 -4.62 -12.73
N ASP A 154 -8.27 -5.16 -12.27
CA ASP A 154 -9.57 -4.52 -12.51
C ASP A 154 -9.77 -3.40 -11.48
N LEU A 155 -9.30 -3.60 -10.25
CA LEU A 155 -9.25 -2.54 -9.24
C LEU A 155 -8.31 -1.40 -9.65
N GLU A 156 -7.12 -1.72 -10.19
CA GLU A 156 -6.18 -0.73 -10.75
C GLU A 156 -6.82 0.11 -11.87
N LYS A 157 -7.58 -0.51 -12.78
CA LYS A 157 -8.29 0.21 -13.85
C LYS A 157 -9.35 1.15 -13.30
N LEU A 158 -10.15 0.69 -12.32
CA LEU A 158 -11.17 1.50 -11.66
C LEU A 158 -10.54 2.68 -10.91
N ALA A 159 -9.46 2.45 -10.17
CA ALA A 159 -8.71 3.47 -9.48
C ALA A 159 -8.21 4.55 -10.44
N LYS A 160 -7.55 4.14 -11.53
CA LYS A 160 -7.03 5.04 -12.55
C LYS A 160 -8.12 5.86 -13.25
N ALA A 161 -9.27 5.23 -13.57
CA ALA A 161 -10.40 5.92 -14.21
C ALA A 161 -10.99 7.02 -13.30
N ASN A 162 -10.87 6.88 -11.98
CA ASN A 162 -11.39 7.82 -10.99
C ASN A 162 -10.31 8.72 -10.36
N GLN A 163 -9.07 8.69 -10.85
CA GLN A 163 -7.94 9.50 -10.35
C GLN A 163 -7.66 9.32 -8.85
N ILE A 164 -7.85 8.09 -8.35
CA ILE A 164 -7.57 7.68 -6.98
C ILE A 164 -6.54 6.55 -6.96
N SER A 165 -6.00 6.26 -5.78
CA SER A 165 -5.09 5.13 -5.59
C SER A 165 -5.81 3.77 -5.61
N THR A 166 -5.07 2.70 -5.88
CA THR A 166 -5.58 1.32 -5.72
C THR A 166 -5.94 1.05 -4.25
N GLY A 167 -5.25 1.69 -3.30
CA GLY A 167 -5.56 1.61 -1.87
C GLY A 167 -6.93 2.20 -1.53
N LYS A 168 -7.20 3.42 -1.97
CA LYS A 168 -8.54 4.04 -1.80
C LYS A 168 -9.62 3.24 -2.52
N ALA A 169 -9.33 2.71 -3.70
CA ALA A 169 -10.26 1.84 -4.43
C ALA A 169 -10.60 0.55 -3.66
N ALA A 170 -9.63 -0.04 -2.96
CA ALA A 170 -9.87 -1.20 -2.09
C ALA A 170 -10.77 -0.84 -0.90
N LEU A 171 -10.55 0.34 -0.28
CA LEU A 171 -11.43 0.84 0.79
C LEU A 171 -12.86 1.07 0.30
N ILE A 172 -13.04 1.63 -0.90
CA ILE A 172 -14.36 1.80 -1.53
C ILE A 172 -15.04 0.45 -1.74
N ARG A 173 -14.32 -0.56 -2.23
CA ARG A 173 -14.85 -1.92 -2.40
C ARG A 173 -15.32 -2.52 -1.08
N GLN A 174 -14.60 -2.27 0.01
CA GLN A 174 -15.02 -2.65 1.35
C GLN A 174 -16.34 -1.98 1.75
N ALA A 175 -16.49 -0.67 1.53
CA ALA A 175 -17.75 0.03 1.82
C ALA A 175 -18.93 -0.50 0.98
N MET A 176 -18.71 -0.81 -0.30
CA MET A 176 -19.72 -1.40 -1.19
C MET A 176 -20.14 -2.81 -0.76
N ALA A 177 -19.23 -3.61 -0.21
CA ALA A 177 -19.55 -4.94 0.30
C ALA A 177 -20.53 -4.87 1.49
N LEU A 178 -20.46 -3.82 2.30
CA LEU A 178 -21.38 -3.58 3.42
C LEU A 178 -22.74 -2.99 2.98
N ASN A 179 -22.77 -2.31 1.82
CA ASN A 179 -23.99 -1.70 1.30
C ASN A 179 -23.99 -1.70 -0.25
N SER A 180 -24.67 -2.66 -0.83
CA SER A 180 -24.76 -2.86 -2.28
C SER A 180 -25.49 -1.75 -3.05
N SER A 181 -26.13 -0.80 -2.37
CA SER A 181 -26.77 0.36 -3.01
C SER A 181 -25.75 1.47 -3.36
N LEU A 182 -24.54 1.41 -2.82
CA LEU A 182 -23.48 2.37 -3.06
C LEU A 182 -22.84 2.13 -4.43
N THR A 183 -22.44 3.22 -5.10
CA THR A 183 -21.73 3.15 -6.38
C THR A 183 -20.27 3.56 -6.22
N PHE A 184 -19.38 2.91 -6.98
CA PHE A 184 -17.94 3.20 -6.93
C PHE A 184 -17.65 4.68 -7.24
N GLU A 185 -18.27 5.24 -8.30
CA GLU A 185 -18.05 6.64 -8.72
C GLU A 185 -18.55 7.65 -7.65
N GLY A 186 -19.63 7.33 -6.94
CA GLY A 186 -20.12 8.14 -5.82
C GLY A 186 -19.12 8.17 -4.67
N LEU A 187 -18.60 6.98 -4.31
CA LEU A 187 -17.66 6.82 -3.20
C LEU A 187 -16.25 7.35 -3.54
N ALA A 188 -15.85 7.34 -4.82
CA ALA A 188 -14.52 7.82 -5.23
C ALA A 188 -14.30 9.31 -4.92
N LYS A 189 -15.38 10.08 -4.79
CA LYS A 189 -15.36 11.52 -4.47
C LYS A 189 -15.23 11.81 -2.97
N LEU A 190 -15.49 10.81 -2.13
CA LEU A 190 -15.42 10.95 -0.68
C LEU A 190 -13.97 10.98 -0.19
N SER A 191 -13.75 11.64 0.95
CA SER A 191 -12.50 11.57 1.68
C SER A 191 -12.33 10.18 2.34
N VAL A 192 -11.11 9.89 2.80
CA VAL A 192 -10.85 8.67 3.57
C VAL A 192 -11.64 8.63 4.87
N GLU A 193 -11.81 9.78 5.52
CA GLU A 193 -12.63 9.93 6.71
C GLU A 193 -14.08 9.53 6.45
N GLU A 194 -14.71 10.10 5.42
CA GLU A 194 -16.09 9.78 5.05
C GLU A 194 -16.29 8.31 4.70
N LEU A 195 -15.31 7.70 4.01
CA LEU A 195 -15.31 6.26 3.71
C LEU A 195 -15.19 5.41 4.98
N ARG A 196 -14.31 5.80 5.91
CA ARG A 196 -14.16 5.15 7.22
C ARG A 196 -15.49 5.17 7.98
N ASP A 197 -16.11 6.35 8.06
CA ASP A 197 -17.37 6.53 8.81
C ASP A 197 -18.51 5.70 8.19
N LEU A 198 -18.56 5.57 6.86
CA LEU A 198 -19.50 4.67 6.18
C LEU A 198 -19.27 3.21 6.53
N ILE A 199 -18.01 2.77 6.56
CA ILE A 199 -17.66 1.40 6.93
C ILE A 199 -18.00 1.14 8.39
N GLU A 200 -17.67 2.05 9.28
CA GLU A 200 -17.96 1.93 10.71
C GLU A 200 -19.47 1.94 10.99
N ALA A 201 -20.25 2.74 10.25
CA ALA A 201 -21.72 2.73 10.35
C ALA A 201 -22.33 1.41 9.86
N GLY A 202 -21.74 0.79 8.82
CA GLY A 202 -22.21 -0.48 8.27
C GLY A 202 -21.76 -1.70 9.08
N ALA A 203 -20.61 -1.64 9.72
CA ALA A 203 -20.02 -2.71 10.53
C ALA A 203 -19.16 -2.14 11.66
N PRO A 204 -19.77 -1.73 12.79
CA PRO A 204 -19.04 -1.13 13.90
C PRO A 204 -17.91 -2.01 14.42
N GLY A 205 -16.71 -1.43 14.55
CA GLY A 205 -15.53 -2.14 15.05
C GLY A 205 -14.81 -3.06 14.04
N MET A 206 -15.26 -3.09 12.79
CA MET A 206 -14.56 -3.85 11.73
C MET A 206 -13.27 -3.12 11.32
N PRO A 207 -12.09 -3.76 11.41
CA PRO A 207 -10.85 -3.16 10.94
C PRO A 207 -10.86 -2.90 9.41
N ILE A 208 -10.28 -1.78 9.01
CA ILE A 208 -10.04 -1.47 7.61
C ILE A 208 -9.19 -2.59 6.97
N GLY A 209 -9.61 -3.07 5.79
CA GLY A 209 -8.93 -4.14 5.06
C GLY A 209 -9.34 -5.57 5.45
N MET A 210 -10.14 -5.76 6.51
CA MET A 210 -10.53 -7.11 6.95
C MET A 210 -11.47 -7.82 5.97
N THR A 211 -12.39 -7.10 5.32
CA THR A 211 -13.27 -7.70 4.30
C THR A 211 -12.48 -8.25 3.11
N ALA A 212 -11.43 -7.55 2.66
CA ALA A 212 -10.58 -8.04 1.59
C ALA A 212 -9.83 -9.33 1.99
N ALA A 213 -9.42 -9.44 3.25
CA ALA A 213 -8.80 -10.66 3.78
C ALA A 213 -9.82 -11.82 3.90
N LEU A 214 -11.05 -11.51 4.31
CA LEU A 214 -12.13 -12.49 4.41
C LEU A 214 -12.59 -13.00 3.03
N GLU A 215 -12.75 -12.11 2.04
CA GLU A 215 -13.04 -12.48 0.66
C GLU A 215 -11.91 -13.29 0.02
N ALA A 216 -10.65 -12.93 0.28
CA ALA A 216 -9.51 -13.70 -0.19
C ALA A 216 -9.46 -15.09 0.45
N ALA A 217 -9.76 -15.21 1.73
CA ALA A 217 -9.84 -16.48 2.45
C ALA A 217 -11.03 -17.33 1.97
N ALA A 218 -12.20 -16.73 1.74
CA ALA A 218 -13.38 -17.40 1.21
C ALA A 218 -13.16 -17.90 -0.23
N ASN A 219 -12.54 -17.10 -1.08
CA ASN A 219 -12.19 -17.50 -2.44
C ASN A 219 -11.13 -18.61 -2.47
N TYR A 220 -10.17 -18.59 -1.54
CA TYR A 220 -9.15 -19.63 -1.41
C TYR A 220 -9.75 -20.95 -0.88
N ALA A 221 -10.73 -20.87 0.00
CA ALA A 221 -11.45 -22.03 0.55
C ALA A 221 -12.56 -22.57 -0.39
N GLY A 222 -12.84 -21.90 -1.52
CA GLY A 222 -13.94 -22.26 -2.42
C GLY A 222 -15.32 -22.04 -1.82
N LEU A 223 -15.42 -21.25 -0.75
CA LEU A 223 -16.67 -20.89 -0.09
C LEU A 223 -17.22 -19.59 -0.71
N THR A 224 -18.50 -19.57 -1.02
CA THR A 224 -19.15 -18.32 -1.44
C THR A 224 -19.48 -17.48 -0.21
N THR A 225 -19.64 -16.16 -0.38
CA THR A 225 -20.02 -15.24 0.72
C THR A 225 -21.33 -15.63 1.41
N ALA A 226 -22.17 -16.42 0.78
CA ALA A 226 -23.40 -16.99 1.35
C ALA A 226 -23.09 -18.09 2.40
N ASP A 227 -22.00 -18.84 2.23
CA ASP A 227 -21.65 -19.96 3.12
C ASP A 227 -21.04 -19.46 4.44
N VAL A 228 -20.49 -18.24 4.47
CA VAL A 228 -19.87 -17.64 5.67
C VAL A 228 -20.93 -17.00 6.58
N ALA A 229 -22.04 -16.51 6.01
CA ALA A 229 -23.13 -15.91 6.77
C ALA A 229 -23.97 -16.95 7.55
N ASP A 230 -23.94 -18.21 7.14
CA ASP A 230 -24.73 -19.30 7.77
C ASP A 230 -23.94 -20.10 8.82
N ALA A 231 -22.64 -19.82 9.00
CA ALA A 231 -21.78 -20.61 9.90
C ALA A 231 -21.78 -20.13 11.36
N ASP A 232 -22.43 -19.05 11.70
CA ASP A 232 -22.35 -18.42 13.03
C ASP A 232 -23.71 -18.25 13.73
N VAL A 233 -24.55 -19.28 13.72
CA VAL A 233 -25.67 -19.34 14.69
C VAL A 233 -25.83 -20.80 15.14
N ASP A 234 -25.08 -21.20 16.15
CA ASP A 234 -25.45 -22.36 16.97
C ASP A 234 -26.11 -21.83 18.27
N PRO A 235 -27.44 -21.92 18.42
CA PRO A 235 -28.14 -21.40 19.60
C PRO A 235 -28.41 -22.48 20.64
N GLU A 236 -27.46 -23.38 20.94
CA GLU A 236 -27.63 -24.35 21.98
C GLU A 236 -26.39 -24.49 22.88
N LEU A 237 -26.19 -23.52 23.76
CA LEU A 237 -25.57 -23.78 25.05
C LEU A 237 -26.64 -23.57 26.11
N ASP A 238 -27.39 -24.68 26.35
CA ASP A 238 -28.32 -24.86 27.45
C ASP A 238 -27.57 -24.72 28.80
N GLU A 239 -27.84 -23.64 29.50
CA GLU A 239 -27.39 -23.42 30.88
C GLU A 239 -28.20 -24.25 31.83
N THR A 240 -27.66 -25.41 32.22
CA THR A 240 -28.17 -26.13 33.39
C THR A 240 -27.50 -25.59 34.65
N PRO A 241 -28.20 -24.99 35.60
CA PRO A 241 -27.63 -24.52 36.84
C PRO A 241 -27.36 -25.73 37.77
N ALA A 242 -26.10 -25.87 38.22
CA ALA A 242 -25.71 -26.79 39.23
C ALA A 242 -26.32 -26.39 40.58
N HIS A 243 -27.24 -27.19 41.10
CA HIS A 243 -27.66 -27.17 42.50
C HIS A 243 -26.50 -27.52 43.41
N TYR A 244 -26.10 -26.60 44.30
CA TYR A 244 -25.36 -26.89 45.50
C TYR A 244 -26.36 -27.01 46.64
N GLU A 245 -26.56 -28.24 47.17
CA GLU A 245 -27.10 -28.47 48.49
C GLU A 245 -25.95 -28.71 49.49
N VAL A 246 -25.99 -27.93 50.57
CA VAL A 246 -25.49 -28.05 51.95
C VAL A 246 -24.05 -28.57 52.15
#